data_13d4208e0af4dace6093c16969152e90
#
_entry.id   13d4208e0af4dace6093c16969152e90
#
_cell.length_a   1.000
_cell.length_b   1.000
_cell.length_c   1.000
_cell.angle_alpha   90.00
_cell.angle_beta   90.00
_cell.angle_gamma   90.00
#
_symmetry.space_group_name_H-M   'P 1'
#
loop_
_entity.id
_entity.type
_entity.pdbx_description
1 polymer ?
#
loop_
_entity_poly.entity_id
_entity_poly.type
_entity_poly.pdbx_seq_one_letter_code
_entity_poly.pdbx_strand_id
1 'polypeptide(L)'
;MTLKIAIAGAGGRMGRQLIQAVHNAEGAELGAAFERKGSSLVGADAGELAGIGALGIKVSNDLNAEKDNFDLLIDFTRPEGTLEHIAFCVANNKKMVIGTTGFDDAGKAAIQAASEKIAIVFASNFSVGVNLVFKLLEKAAKVMGDYCDIEIIEAHHRHKVDAPSGTALSMGEHIAKTLGRDLKTHGVFCREGITGERKRDEIGFSTIRASDVVGEHSVWFADIGERVEIAHKASSRMTFANGAVRAGKWLEKQSHGLFDMTDVLDLNNL
;
A
#
# COMPACT_ATOMS: atom_id res chain seq x y z
N MET A 1 12.12 -18.18 16.03
CA MET A 1 10.68 -18.48 16.26
C MET A 1 9.96 -18.13 14.96
N THR A 2 8.86 -18.79 14.63
CA THR A 2 8.04 -18.47 13.47
C THR A 2 7.12 -17.31 13.83
N LEU A 3 7.07 -16.26 13.03
CA LEU A 3 6.20 -15.08 13.24
C LEU A 3 4.75 -15.46 12.98
N LYS A 4 3.88 -15.34 13.97
CA LYS A 4 2.45 -15.56 13.84
C LYS A 4 1.74 -14.31 13.39
N ILE A 5 1.15 -14.36 12.19
CA ILE A 5 0.51 -13.21 11.55
C ILE A 5 -1.00 -13.40 11.54
N ALA A 6 -1.72 -12.38 11.96
CA ALA A 6 -3.16 -12.29 11.79
C ALA A 6 -3.52 -11.40 10.59
N ILE A 7 -4.63 -11.72 9.91
CA ILE A 7 -5.13 -10.96 8.76
C ILE A 7 -6.51 -10.41 9.06
N ALA A 8 -6.66 -9.08 9.01
CA ALA A 8 -7.94 -8.40 9.06
C ALA A 8 -8.59 -8.33 7.67
N GLY A 9 -9.91 -8.58 7.59
CA GLY A 9 -10.64 -8.60 6.33
C GLY A 9 -10.30 -9.80 5.46
N ALA A 10 -10.22 -11.00 6.06
CA ALA A 10 -9.76 -12.26 5.46
C ALA A 10 -10.50 -12.64 4.17
N GLY A 11 -11.80 -12.36 4.07
CA GLY A 11 -12.62 -12.66 2.90
C GLY A 11 -12.49 -11.65 1.76
N GLY A 12 -11.82 -10.52 1.99
CA GLY A 12 -11.58 -9.47 1.00
C GLY A 12 -10.57 -9.90 -0.08
N ARG A 13 -10.52 -9.11 -1.17
CA ARG A 13 -9.55 -9.36 -2.27
C ARG A 13 -8.09 -9.38 -1.80
N MET A 14 -7.72 -8.45 -0.93
CA MET A 14 -6.37 -8.43 -0.33
C MET A 14 -6.21 -9.48 0.76
N GLY A 15 -7.22 -9.68 1.62
CA GLY A 15 -7.17 -10.65 2.70
C GLY A 15 -6.82 -12.06 2.21
N ARG A 16 -7.47 -12.53 1.15
CA ARG A 16 -7.17 -13.85 0.53
C ARG A 16 -5.73 -13.92 0.00
N GLN A 17 -5.24 -12.86 -0.63
CA GLN A 17 -3.85 -12.81 -1.11
C GLN A 17 -2.84 -12.75 0.05
N LEU A 18 -3.17 -12.06 1.14
CA LEU A 18 -2.34 -12.01 2.35
C LEU A 18 -2.25 -13.38 3.02
N ILE A 19 -3.37 -14.11 3.13
CA ILE A 19 -3.37 -15.50 3.65
C ILE A 19 -2.45 -16.40 2.81
N GLN A 20 -2.56 -16.33 1.47
CA GLN A 20 -1.67 -17.06 0.56
C GLN A 20 -0.21 -16.64 0.74
N ALA A 21 0.06 -15.33 0.84
CA ALA A 21 1.41 -14.80 1.00
C ALA A 21 2.05 -15.26 2.32
N VAL A 22 1.29 -15.23 3.43
CA VAL A 22 1.76 -15.74 4.73
C VAL A 22 2.04 -17.23 4.68
N HIS A 23 1.13 -18.02 4.08
CA HIS A 23 1.29 -19.46 3.92
C HIS A 23 2.57 -19.85 3.15
N ASN A 24 2.92 -19.06 2.12
CA ASN A 24 4.09 -19.30 1.28
C ASN A 24 5.39 -18.70 1.85
N ALA A 25 5.31 -17.90 2.91
CA ALA A 25 6.47 -17.20 3.44
C ALA A 25 7.24 -18.06 4.45
N GLU A 26 8.53 -18.27 4.21
CA GLU A 26 9.40 -18.90 5.19
C GLU A 26 9.48 -18.07 6.48
N GLY A 27 9.41 -18.72 7.63
CA GLY A 27 9.52 -18.08 8.95
C GLY A 27 8.30 -17.26 9.37
N ALA A 28 7.17 -17.40 8.67
CA ALA A 28 5.88 -16.86 9.06
C ALA A 28 4.79 -17.93 8.97
N GLU A 29 3.76 -17.80 9.79
CA GLU A 29 2.58 -18.66 9.75
C GLU A 29 1.32 -17.86 10.03
N LEU A 30 0.18 -18.30 9.48
CA LEU A 30 -1.11 -17.69 9.79
C LEU A 30 -1.52 -18.10 11.20
N GLY A 31 -1.66 -17.12 12.11
CA GLY A 31 -2.08 -17.35 13.49
C GLY A 31 -3.57 -17.14 13.69
N ALA A 32 -4.16 -16.15 12.99
CA ALA A 32 -5.59 -15.85 13.05
C ALA A 32 -6.07 -15.15 11.75
N ALA A 33 -7.36 -15.17 11.51
CA ALA A 33 -7.99 -14.50 10.38
C ALA A 33 -9.30 -13.86 10.86
N PHE A 34 -9.51 -12.57 10.51
CA PHE A 34 -10.62 -11.80 11.03
C PHE A 34 -11.53 -11.26 9.94
N GLU A 35 -12.81 -11.25 10.25
CA GLU A 35 -13.86 -10.57 9.50
C GLU A 35 -14.72 -9.72 10.41
N ARG A 36 -15.37 -8.72 9.82
CA ARG A 36 -16.29 -7.85 10.56
C ARG A 36 -17.44 -8.65 11.19
N LYS A 37 -17.94 -8.18 12.30
CA LYS A 37 -19.12 -8.73 12.94
C LYS A 37 -20.30 -8.81 11.96
N GLY A 38 -20.98 -9.95 11.91
CA GLY A 38 -22.10 -10.21 11.00
C GLY A 38 -21.67 -10.67 9.59
N SER A 39 -20.39 -10.89 9.32
CA SER A 39 -19.94 -11.52 8.07
C SER A 39 -20.38 -12.99 8.04
N SER A 40 -20.92 -13.43 6.90
CA SER A 40 -21.26 -14.85 6.66
C SER A 40 -20.03 -15.76 6.56
N LEU A 41 -18.84 -15.19 6.52
CA LEU A 41 -17.57 -15.92 6.43
C LEU A 41 -17.02 -16.34 7.80
N VAL A 42 -17.59 -15.83 8.90
CA VAL A 42 -17.18 -16.23 10.26
C VAL A 42 -17.43 -17.72 10.45
N GLY A 43 -16.41 -18.43 10.93
CA GLY A 43 -16.41 -19.88 11.10
C GLY A 43 -15.90 -20.69 9.89
N ALA A 44 -15.76 -20.07 8.71
CA ALA A 44 -15.13 -20.70 7.54
C ALA A 44 -13.62 -20.87 7.75
N ASP A 45 -13.02 -21.87 7.09
CA ASP A 45 -11.56 -22.04 7.11
C ASP A 45 -10.87 -20.95 6.24
N ALA A 46 -9.87 -20.30 6.80
CA ALA A 46 -9.16 -19.20 6.15
C ALA A 46 -8.40 -19.66 4.90
N GLY A 47 -7.85 -20.86 4.91
CA GLY A 47 -7.13 -21.43 3.77
C GLY A 47 -8.07 -21.78 2.62
N GLU A 48 -9.24 -22.36 2.93
CA GLU A 48 -10.28 -22.63 1.92
C GLU A 48 -10.78 -21.33 1.28
N LEU A 49 -11.00 -20.27 2.08
CA LEU A 49 -11.35 -18.95 1.56
C LEU A 49 -10.27 -18.37 0.64
N ALA A 50 -9.01 -18.65 0.92
CA ALA A 50 -7.89 -18.20 0.12
C ALA A 50 -7.60 -19.13 -1.08
N GLY A 51 -8.25 -20.29 -1.18
CA GLY A 51 -8.07 -21.25 -2.28
C GLY A 51 -6.79 -22.08 -2.20
N ILE A 52 -6.25 -22.29 -0.99
CA ILE A 52 -5.00 -23.07 -0.74
C ILE A 52 -5.23 -24.35 0.06
N GLY A 53 -6.50 -24.77 0.21
CA GLY A 53 -6.87 -25.90 1.05
C GLY A 53 -7.09 -25.51 2.51
N ALA A 54 -7.54 -26.45 3.33
CA ALA A 54 -7.84 -26.20 4.74
C ALA A 54 -6.55 -25.99 5.54
N LEU A 55 -6.50 -24.92 6.34
CA LEU A 55 -5.41 -24.64 7.28
C LEU A 55 -5.79 -24.96 8.74
N GLY A 56 -7.06 -25.27 9.02
CA GLY A 56 -7.55 -25.47 10.38
C GLY A 56 -7.77 -24.17 11.16
N ILE A 57 -7.60 -23.01 10.54
CA ILE A 57 -7.75 -21.69 11.14
C ILE A 57 -9.10 -21.11 10.72
N LYS A 58 -10.01 -20.99 11.68
CA LYS A 58 -11.34 -20.43 11.42
C LYS A 58 -11.32 -18.92 11.44
N VAL A 59 -12.04 -18.32 10.49
CA VAL A 59 -12.28 -16.88 10.49
C VAL A 59 -13.09 -16.50 11.73
N SER A 60 -12.55 -15.57 12.51
CA SER A 60 -13.17 -15.05 13.73
C SER A 60 -13.68 -13.61 13.55
N ASN A 61 -14.57 -13.17 14.40
CA ASN A 61 -14.96 -11.75 14.53
C ASN A 61 -14.63 -11.20 15.94
N ASP A 62 -13.85 -11.95 16.71
CA ASP A 62 -13.45 -11.59 18.07
C ASP A 62 -11.91 -11.60 18.18
N LEU A 63 -11.31 -10.42 18.20
CA LEU A 63 -9.87 -10.23 18.38
C LEU A 63 -9.37 -10.74 19.74
N ASN A 64 -10.21 -10.61 20.79
CA ASN A 64 -9.83 -11.01 22.15
C ASN A 64 -9.75 -12.53 22.29
N ALA A 65 -10.63 -13.26 21.60
CA ALA A 65 -10.62 -14.73 21.60
C ALA A 65 -9.32 -15.30 20.98
N GLU A 66 -8.73 -14.57 20.03
CA GLU A 66 -7.57 -15.03 19.26
C GLU A 66 -6.25 -14.31 19.65
N LYS A 67 -6.27 -13.45 20.68
CA LYS A 67 -5.14 -12.58 21.02
C LYS A 67 -3.80 -13.29 21.25
N ASP A 68 -3.85 -14.51 21.73
CA ASP A 68 -2.64 -15.29 22.05
C ASP A 68 -2.14 -16.11 20.84
N ASN A 69 -2.89 -16.09 19.73
CA ASN A 69 -2.58 -16.85 18.52
C ASN A 69 -1.75 -16.07 17.50
N PHE A 70 -1.49 -14.77 17.70
CA PHE A 70 -0.71 -13.97 16.77
C PHE A 70 0.17 -12.93 17.46
N ASP A 71 1.23 -12.49 16.77
CA ASP A 71 2.19 -11.48 17.21
C ASP A 71 1.99 -10.15 16.48
N LEU A 72 1.49 -10.22 15.24
CA LEU A 72 1.37 -9.10 14.32
C LEU A 72 0.06 -9.18 13.54
N LEU A 73 -0.61 -8.02 13.36
CA LEU A 73 -1.81 -7.88 12.55
C LEU A 73 -1.51 -7.14 11.25
N ILE A 74 -1.90 -7.70 10.10
CA ILE A 74 -1.90 -7.02 8.80
C ILE A 74 -3.32 -6.59 8.47
N ASP A 75 -3.49 -5.28 8.22
CA ASP A 75 -4.79 -4.66 8.00
C ASP A 75 -4.86 -3.89 6.67
N PHE A 76 -5.75 -4.34 5.78
CA PHE A 76 -6.11 -3.70 4.51
C PHE A 76 -7.63 -3.52 4.44
N THR A 77 -8.25 -2.98 5.49
CA THR A 77 -9.69 -2.87 5.60
C THR A 77 -10.20 -1.46 5.29
N ARG A 78 -10.74 -0.76 6.26
CA ARG A 78 -11.23 0.62 6.17
C ARG A 78 -10.78 1.41 7.40
N PRO A 79 -10.69 2.75 7.31
CA PRO A 79 -10.20 3.58 8.41
C PRO A 79 -10.84 3.29 9.76
N GLU A 80 -12.16 3.17 9.81
CA GLU A 80 -12.90 2.92 11.06
C GLU A 80 -12.48 1.59 11.70
N GLY A 81 -12.45 0.51 10.92
CA GLY A 81 -12.02 -0.81 11.41
C GLY A 81 -10.55 -0.83 11.81
N THR A 82 -9.69 -0.18 11.04
CA THR A 82 -8.27 -0.10 11.38
C THR A 82 -8.03 0.65 12.70
N LEU A 83 -8.79 1.70 13.00
CA LEU A 83 -8.68 2.42 14.27
C LEU A 83 -9.08 1.53 15.46
N GLU A 84 -10.11 0.70 15.32
CA GLU A 84 -10.47 -0.31 16.33
C GLU A 84 -9.35 -1.34 16.51
N HIS A 85 -8.76 -1.82 15.41
CA HIS A 85 -7.65 -2.77 15.43
C HIS A 85 -6.40 -2.16 16.07
N ILE A 86 -6.10 -0.88 15.83
CA ILE A 86 -5.00 -0.15 16.48
C ILE A 86 -5.20 -0.12 18.00
N ALA A 87 -6.38 0.25 18.47
CA ALA A 87 -6.68 0.30 19.89
C ALA A 87 -6.46 -1.09 20.55
N PHE A 88 -6.92 -2.15 19.91
CA PHE A 88 -6.69 -3.52 20.36
C PHE A 88 -5.20 -3.89 20.38
N CYS A 89 -4.46 -3.59 19.31
CA CYS A 89 -3.04 -3.92 19.19
C CYS A 89 -2.19 -3.18 20.25
N VAL A 90 -2.48 -1.92 20.51
CA VAL A 90 -1.85 -1.14 21.59
C VAL A 90 -2.12 -1.77 22.96
N ALA A 91 -3.39 -2.15 23.24
CA ALA A 91 -3.77 -2.75 24.54
C ALA A 91 -3.11 -4.12 24.77
N ASN A 92 -2.78 -4.86 23.70
CA ASN A 92 -2.23 -6.22 23.77
C ASN A 92 -0.78 -6.32 23.29
N ASN A 93 -0.08 -5.19 23.11
CA ASN A 93 1.31 -5.12 22.64
C ASN A 93 1.57 -5.93 21.35
N LYS A 94 0.66 -5.80 20.37
CA LYS A 94 0.78 -6.44 19.04
C LYS A 94 1.28 -5.41 18.03
N LYS A 95 2.14 -5.85 17.11
CA LYS A 95 2.65 -5.03 16.01
C LYS A 95 1.63 -4.92 14.88
N MET A 96 1.75 -3.91 14.02
CA MET A 96 0.81 -3.75 12.90
C MET A 96 1.49 -3.42 11.58
N VAL A 97 0.90 -3.94 10.50
CA VAL A 97 1.14 -3.49 9.13
C VAL A 97 -0.18 -2.94 8.60
N ILE A 98 -0.21 -1.66 8.28
CA ILE A 98 -1.42 -0.93 7.87
C ILE A 98 -1.30 -0.55 6.40
N GLY A 99 -2.12 -1.19 5.56
CA GLY A 99 -2.30 -0.88 4.14
C GLY A 99 -3.64 -0.21 3.83
N THR A 100 -4.44 0.05 4.85
CA THR A 100 -5.67 0.84 4.75
C THR A 100 -5.31 2.28 4.39
N THR A 101 -6.04 2.86 3.45
CA THR A 101 -5.88 4.25 2.99
C THR A 101 -7.14 5.06 3.27
N GLY A 102 -7.07 6.39 3.09
CA GLY A 102 -8.24 7.26 3.24
C GLY A 102 -8.46 7.77 4.67
N PHE A 103 -7.46 7.70 5.54
CA PHE A 103 -7.54 8.34 6.87
C PHE A 103 -7.56 9.86 6.74
N ASP A 104 -8.39 10.47 7.56
CA ASP A 104 -8.33 11.90 7.85
C ASP A 104 -7.15 12.25 8.79
N ASP A 105 -7.00 13.51 9.13
CA ASP A 105 -5.91 13.96 9.98
C ASP A 105 -6.02 13.40 11.42
N ALA A 106 -7.23 13.18 11.93
CA ALA A 106 -7.45 12.55 13.22
C ALA A 106 -7.03 11.08 13.22
N GLY A 107 -7.37 10.33 12.16
CA GLY A 107 -6.94 8.95 11.99
C GLY A 107 -5.42 8.81 11.86
N LYS A 108 -4.76 9.71 11.11
CA LYS A 108 -3.29 9.75 11.03
C LYS A 108 -2.65 10.07 12.38
N ALA A 109 -3.21 11.00 13.14
CA ALA A 109 -2.74 11.33 14.48
C ALA A 109 -2.89 10.13 15.44
N ALA A 110 -3.97 9.34 15.32
CA ALA A 110 -4.15 8.12 16.11
C ALA A 110 -3.11 7.05 15.77
N ILE A 111 -2.77 6.86 14.49
CA ILE A 111 -1.68 5.96 14.06
C ILE A 111 -0.34 6.44 14.66
N GLN A 112 -0.05 7.73 14.58
CA GLN A 112 1.18 8.31 15.15
C GLN A 112 1.26 8.08 16.66
N ALA A 113 0.19 8.33 17.40
CA ALA A 113 0.16 8.12 18.85
C ALA A 113 0.32 6.63 19.23
N ALA A 114 -0.28 5.72 18.45
CA ALA A 114 -0.12 4.28 18.65
C ALA A 114 1.33 3.82 18.45
N SER A 115 2.02 4.42 17.51
CA SER A 115 3.41 4.08 17.18
C SER A 115 4.42 4.41 18.29
N GLU A 116 4.04 5.25 19.24
CA GLU A 116 4.85 5.48 20.46
C GLU A 116 4.85 4.26 21.40
N LYS A 117 3.91 3.33 21.22
CA LYS A 117 3.72 2.15 22.07
C LYS A 117 4.03 0.84 21.37
N ILE A 118 3.70 0.73 20.08
CA ILE A 118 3.91 -0.46 19.27
C ILE A 118 4.62 -0.13 17.97
N ALA A 119 5.25 -1.11 17.33
CA ALA A 119 5.86 -0.92 16.02
C ALA A 119 4.80 -1.05 14.90
N ILE A 120 4.72 -0.04 14.03
CA ILE A 120 3.75 0.06 12.95
C ILE A 120 4.48 0.35 11.64
N VAL A 121 4.21 -0.44 10.57
CA VAL A 121 4.47 -0.02 9.19
C VAL A 121 3.17 0.49 8.60
N PHE A 122 3.14 1.76 8.20
CA PHE A 122 2.02 2.39 7.52
C PHE A 122 2.44 2.87 6.13
N ALA A 123 1.83 2.32 5.08
CA ALA A 123 2.15 2.69 3.71
C ALA A 123 0.91 2.63 2.80
N SER A 124 0.85 3.52 1.83
CA SER A 124 -0.20 3.53 0.80
C SER A 124 0.00 2.43 -0.24
N ASN A 125 1.22 1.89 -0.37
CA ASN A 125 1.55 0.83 -1.31
C ASN A 125 2.66 -0.07 -0.75
N PHE A 126 2.45 -1.37 -0.78
CA PHE A 126 3.39 -2.38 -0.28
C PHE A 126 4.21 -3.06 -1.38
N SER A 127 4.02 -2.74 -2.65
CA SER A 127 4.87 -3.27 -3.72
C SER A 127 6.31 -2.77 -3.58
N VAL A 128 7.26 -3.69 -3.53
CA VAL A 128 8.70 -3.37 -3.54
C VAL A 128 9.06 -2.55 -4.77
N GLY A 129 8.55 -2.96 -5.94
CA GLY A 129 8.80 -2.26 -7.20
C GLY A 129 8.25 -0.84 -7.23
N VAL A 130 7.04 -0.60 -6.71
CA VAL A 130 6.45 0.75 -6.63
C VAL A 130 7.28 1.66 -5.73
N ASN A 131 7.67 1.18 -4.55
CA ASN A 131 8.47 1.99 -3.62
C ASN A 131 9.87 2.30 -4.19
N LEU A 132 10.49 1.35 -4.89
CA LEU A 132 11.73 1.62 -5.63
C LEU A 132 11.50 2.69 -6.71
N VAL A 133 10.40 2.60 -7.47
CA VAL A 133 10.05 3.59 -8.50
C VAL A 133 9.89 4.98 -7.89
N PHE A 134 9.27 5.14 -6.72
CA PHE A 134 9.18 6.45 -6.05
C PHE A 134 10.59 7.07 -5.86
N LYS A 135 11.57 6.29 -5.41
CA LYS A 135 12.95 6.79 -5.25
C LYS A 135 13.65 7.10 -6.56
N LEU A 136 13.43 6.28 -7.60
CA LEU A 136 13.95 6.57 -8.93
C LEU A 136 13.35 7.86 -9.51
N LEU A 137 12.06 8.11 -9.27
CA LEU A 137 11.38 9.34 -9.68
C LEU A 137 11.95 10.57 -8.97
N GLU A 138 12.24 10.50 -7.67
CA GLU A 138 12.91 11.57 -6.92
C GLU A 138 14.28 11.88 -7.54
N LYS A 139 15.06 10.84 -7.90
CA LYS A 139 16.38 11.02 -8.55
C LYS A 139 16.26 11.62 -9.94
N ALA A 140 15.33 11.10 -10.77
CA ALA A 140 15.09 11.61 -12.12
C ALA A 140 14.60 13.07 -12.06
N ALA A 141 13.66 13.40 -11.16
CA ALA A 141 13.17 14.75 -10.96
C ALA A 141 14.30 15.73 -10.58
N LYS A 142 15.22 15.33 -9.71
CA LYS A 142 16.38 16.14 -9.34
C LYS A 142 17.29 16.50 -10.51
N VAL A 143 17.43 15.58 -11.48
CA VAL A 143 18.36 15.74 -12.62
C VAL A 143 17.67 16.42 -13.79
N MET A 144 16.41 16.10 -14.06
CA MET A 144 15.70 16.47 -15.29
C MET A 144 14.50 17.41 -15.07
N GLY A 145 14.04 17.57 -13.83
CA GLY A 145 12.75 18.23 -13.55
C GLY A 145 12.66 19.71 -13.87
N ASP A 146 13.81 20.39 -14.03
CA ASP A 146 13.85 21.83 -14.35
C ASP A 146 13.60 22.10 -15.84
N TYR A 147 13.88 21.14 -16.73
CA TYR A 147 13.82 21.34 -18.18
C TYR A 147 12.94 20.35 -18.94
N CYS A 148 12.56 19.21 -18.31
CA CYS A 148 11.70 18.22 -18.93
C CYS A 148 10.22 18.45 -18.65
N ASP A 149 9.39 18.02 -19.59
CA ASP A 149 7.97 17.83 -19.38
C ASP A 149 7.73 16.53 -18.60
N ILE A 150 6.87 16.59 -17.57
CA ILE A 150 6.59 15.45 -16.70
C ILE A 150 5.15 14.99 -16.90
N GLU A 151 4.97 13.73 -17.33
CA GLU A 151 3.65 13.14 -17.56
C GLU A 151 3.56 11.78 -16.86
N ILE A 152 2.47 11.55 -16.14
CA ILE A 152 2.17 10.32 -15.42
C ILE A 152 1.00 9.63 -16.11
N ILE A 153 1.22 8.44 -16.62
CA ILE A 153 0.22 7.64 -17.33
C ILE A 153 -0.09 6.43 -16.46
N GLU A 154 -1.38 6.19 -16.15
CA GLU A 154 -1.79 5.04 -15.37
C GLU A 154 -2.93 4.27 -16.03
N ALA A 155 -2.92 2.95 -15.89
CA ALA A 155 -3.96 2.07 -16.38
C ALA A 155 -4.40 1.08 -15.30
N HIS A 156 -5.70 0.93 -15.14
CA HIS A 156 -6.33 -0.06 -14.25
C HIS A 156 -7.56 -0.69 -14.89
N HIS A 157 -8.05 -1.74 -14.23
CA HIS A 157 -9.25 -2.44 -14.63
C HIS A 157 -10.48 -1.52 -14.64
N ARG A 158 -11.51 -1.89 -15.46
CA ARG A 158 -12.76 -1.14 -15.65
C ARG A 158 -13.56 -0.84 -14.38
N HIS A 159 -13.34 -1.59 -13.31
CA HIS A 159 -14.06 -1.47 -12.04
C HIS A 159 -13.39 -0.51 -11.03
N LYS A 160 -12.25 0.12 -11.37
CA LYS A 160 -11.61 1.10 -10.51
C LYS A 160 -12.36 2.43 -10.60
N VAL A 161 -12.81 2.94 -9.45
CA VAL A 161 -13.70 4.11 -9.37
C VAL A 161 -12.96 5.44 -9.18
N ASP A 162 -11.79 5.41 -8.54
CA ASP A 162 -10.95 6.58 -8.35
C ASP A 162 -10.05 6.82 -9.57
N ALA A 163 -9.86 8.09 -9.93
CA ALA A 163 -8.99 8.56 -11.00
C ALA A 163 -8.44 9.97 -10.68
N PRO A 164 -7.11 10.19 -10.76
CA PRO A 164 -6.06 9.19 -10.95
C PRO A 164 -5.99 8.20 -9.78
N SER A 165 -5.27 7.07 -9.98
CA SER A 165 -5.03 6.10 -8.92
C SER A 165 -4.20 6.70 -7.77
N GLY A 166 -4.39 6.20 -6.55
CA GLY A 166 -3.58 6.63 -5.40
C GLY A 166 -2.07 6.49 -5.65
N THR A 167 -1.63 5.44 -6.35
CA THR A 167 -0.21 5.26 -6.72
C THR A 167 0.27 6.34 -7.69
N ALA A 168 -0.54 6.70 -8.70
CA ALA A 168 -0.20 7.79 -9.62
C ALA A 168 -0.11 9.13 -8.90
N LEU A 169 -1.05 9.42 -7.98
CA LEU A 169 -0.99 10.61 -7.14
C LEU A 169 0.28 10.64 -6.29
N SER A 170 0.63 9.52 -5.63
CA SER A 170 1.88 9.42 -4.85
C SER A 170 3.12 9.64 -5.72
N MET A 171 3.16 9.12 -6.97
CA MET A 171 4.26 9.40 -7.92
C MET A 171 4.39 10.92 -8.18
N GLY A 172 3.25 11.59 -8.44
CA GLY A 172 3.22 13.04 -8.63
C GLY A 172 3.64 13.82 -7.39
N GLU A 173 3.22 13.38 -6.20
CA GLU A 173 3.60 13.98 -4.92
C GLU A 173 5.11 13.88 -4.65
N HIS A 174 5.72 12.72 -4.89
CA HIS A 174 7.18 12.53 -4.77
C HIS A 174 7.96 13.45 -5.71
N ILE A 175 7.52 13.56 -6.96
CA ILE A 175 8.12 14.46 -7.95
C ILE A 175 7.94 15.92 -7.54
N ALA A 176 6.71 16.33 -7.23
CA ALA A 176 6.36 17.69 -6.84
C ALA A 176 7.17 18.13 -5.61
N LYS A 177 7.21 17.29 -4.56
CA LYS A 177 8.01 17.56 -3.37
C LYS A 177 9.49 17.74 -3.68
N THR A 178 10.05 16.89 -4.56
CA THR A 178 11.46 16.99 -4.98
C THR A 178 11.77 18.30 -5.68
N LEU A 179 10.82 18.82 -6.48
CA LEU A 179 10.95 20.04 -7.26
C LEU A 179 10.47 21.30 -6.52
N GLY A 180 10.05 21.19 -5.26
CA GLY A 180 9.46 22.31 -4.51
C GLY A 180 8.13 22.80 -5.10
N ARG A 181 7.40 21.93 -5.81
CA ARG A 181 6.09 22.23 -6.41
C ARG A 181 4.96 21.71 -5.51
N ASP A 182 3.77 22.32 -5.62
CA ASP A 182 2.54 21.80 -5.00
C ASP A 182 1.67 21.14 -6.08
N LEU A 183 1.35 19.88 -5.92
CA LEU A 183 0.54 19.12 -6.87
C LEU A 183 -0.88 19.71 -7.06
N LYS A 184 -1.40 20.43 -6.06
CA LYS A 184 -2.69 21.12 -6.17
C LYS A 184 -2.69 22.25 -7.20
N THR A 185 -1.54 22.89 -7.41
CA THR A 185 -1.38 24.03 -8.31
C THR A 185 -0.68 23.69 -9.62
N HIS A 186 0.15 22.63 -9.63
CA HIS A 186 0.95 22.21 -10.78
C HIS A 186 0.41 20.90 -11.42
N GLY A 187 -0.53 20.20 -10.78
CA GLY A 187 -1.13 19.00 -11.32
C GLY A 187 -2.17 19.29 -12.41
N VAL A 188 -2.04 18.66 -13.58
CA VAL A 188 -3.00 18.74 -14.68
C VAL A 188 -3.63 17.35 -14.87
N PHE A 189 -4.88 17.19 -14.43
CA PHE A 189 -5.57 15.90 -14.37
C PHE A 189 -6.42 15.61 -15.60
N CYS A 190 -6.63 16.58 -16.47
CA CYS A 190 -7.38 16.43 -17.71
C CYS A 190 -6.95 17.52 -18.71
N ARG A 191 -6.83 17.12 -19.98
CA ARG A 191 -6.71 18.04 -21.12
C ARG A 191 -7.80 17.70 -22.13
N GLU A 192 -8.70 18.65 -22.39
CA GLU A 192 -9.82 18.47 -23.32
C GLU A 192 -10.01 19.75 -24.17
N GLY A 193 -10.26 19.58 -25.46
CA GLY A 193 -10.45 20.68 -26.40
C GLY A 193 -9.16 21.46 -26.68
N ILE A 194 -9.28 22.77 -26.85
CA ILE A 194 -8.15 23.69 -27.12
C ILE A 194 -7.65 24.24 -25.79
N THR A 195 -6.56 23.65 -25.25
CA THR A 195 -6.04 23.97 -23.92
C THR A 195 -4.88 24.98 -23.94
N GLY A 196 -4.41 25.37 -25.11
CA GLY A 196 -3.17 26.11 -25.25
C GLY A 196 -1.92 25.23 -25.10
N GLU A 197 -0.75 25.86 -25.14
CA GLU A 197 0.51 25.15 -24.96
C GLU A 197 0.69 24.72 -23.50
N ARG A 198 1.31 23.55 -23.30
CA ARG A 198 1.69 23.02 -21.99
C ARG A 198 2.66 23.96 -21.29
N LYS A 199 2.45 24.20 -20.00
CA LYS A 199 3.41 24.95 -19.19
C LYS A 199 4.52 24.02 -18.71
N ARG A 200 5.72 24.56 -18.54
CA ARG A 200 6.92 23.79 -18.17
C ARG A 200 6.83 23.21 -16.75
N ASP A 201 6.16 23.87 -15.85
CA ASP A 201 6.03 23.48 -14.44
C ASP A 201 4.87 22.52 -14.15
N GLU A 202 4.09 22.17 -15.17
CA GLU A 202 2.99 21.21 -15.02
C GLU A 202 3.49 19.78 -14.78
N ILE A 203 2.72 19.01 -13.97
CA ILE A 203 2.81 17.56 -13.84
C ILE A 203 1.50 17.00 -14.37
N GLY A 204 1.54 16.38 -15.56
CA GLY A 204 0.35 15.88 -16.22
C GLY A 204 -0.04 14.49 -15.76
N PHE A 205 -1.34 14.18 -15.84
CA PHE A 205 -1.91 12.87 -15.54
C PHE A 205 -2.79 12.38 -16.66
N SER A 206 -2.60 11.14 -17.09
CA SER A 206 -3.43 10.45 -18.07
C SER A 206 -3.92 9.13 -17.48
N THR A 207 -5.24 8.95 -17.44
CA THR A 207 -5.89 7.81 -16.79
C THR A 207 -6.55 6.90 -17.81
N ILE A 208 -6.23 5.61 -17.77
CA ILE A 208 -6.83 4.56 -18.60
C ILE A 208 -7.60 3.59 -17.70
N ARG A 209 -8.82 3.21 -18.14
CA ARG A 209 -9.66 2.17 -17.53
C ARG A 209 -9.98 1.12 -18.58
N ALA A 210 -9.41 -0.10 -18.43
CA ALA A 210 -9.55 -1.14 -19.45
C ALA A 210 -9.48 -2.55 -18.84
N SER A 211 -10.39 -3.42 -19.29
CA SER A 211 -10.38 -4.86 -19.03
C SER A 211 -10.13 -5.22 -17.55
N ASP A 212 -9.14 -6.05 -17.31
CA ASP A 212 -8.70 -6.59 -16.00
C ASP A 212 -7.31 -6.11 -15.58
N VAL A 213 -6.78 -5.05 -16.18
CA VAL A 213 -5.46 -4.47 -15.86
C VAL A 213 -5.34 -4.27 -14.36
N VAL A 214 -4.36 -4.91 -13.73
CA VAL A 214 -4.17 -4.89 -12.27
C VAL A 214 -3.71 -3.52 -11.80
N GLY A 215 -2.74 -2.93 -12.51
CA GLY A 215 -2.22 -1.60 -12.26
C GLY A 215 -0.91 -1.39 -12.99
N GLU A 216 -0.88 -0.43 -13.91
CA GLU A 216 0.30 -0.01 -14.65
C GLU A 216 0.50 1.48 -14.47
N HIS A 217 1.74 1.89 -14.32
CA HIS A 217 2.11 3.30 -14.15
C HIS A 217 3.39 3.54 -14.94
N SER A 218 3.42 4.59 -15.75
CA SER A 218 4.61 5.07 -16.46
C SER A 218 4.75 6.56 -16.24
N VAL A 219 5.93 7.00 -15.85
CA VAL A 219 6.26 8.41 -15.71
C VAL A 219 7.29 8.77 -16.77
N TRP A 220 6.98 9.81 -17.52
CA TRP A 220 7.84 10.35 -18.55
C TRP A 220 8.51 11.63 -18.07
N PHE A 221 9.81 11.71 -18.29
CA PHE A 221 10.59 12.94 -18.27
C PHE A 221 11.03 13.18 -19.71
N ALA A 222 10.36 14.10 -20.41
CA ALA A 222 10.49 14.27 -21.84
C ALA A 222 11.10 15.65 -22.18
N ASP A 223 12.16 15.66 -22.95
CA ASP A 223 12.76 16.86 -23.53
C ASP A 223 12.87 16.74 -25.06
N ILE A 224 13.29 17.80 -25.72
CA ILE A 224 13.49 17.81 -27.16
C ILE A 224 14.64 16.82 -27.51
N GLY A 225 14.29 15.78 -28.26
CA GLY A 225 15.23 14.77 -28.72
C GLY A 225 15.38 13.54 -27.84
N GLU A 226 14.91 13.56 -26.58
CA GLU A 226 14.96 12.38 -25.71
C GLU A 226 13.77 12.30 -24.74
N ARG A 227 13.55 11.10 -24.23
CA ARG A 227 12.59 10.83 -23.16
C ARG A 227 13.09 9.71 -22.26
N VAL A 228 13.08 9.92 -20.96
CA VAL A 228 13.28 8.87 -19.97
C VAL A 228 11.91 8.40 -19.48
N GLU A 229 11.68 7.09 -19.51
CA GLU A 229 10.47 6.46 -18.97
C GLU A 229 10.81 5.59 -17.77
N ILE A 230 10.12 5.81 -16.65
CA ILE A 230 10.21 4.96 -15.46
C ILE A 230 8.84 4.33 -15.26
N ALA A 231 8.77 3.00 -15.42
CA ALA A 231 7.49 2.30 -15.42
C ALA A 231 7.45 1.17 -14.39
N HIS A 232 6.26 0.94 -13.83
CA HIS A 232 5.93 -0.23 -13.02
C HIS A 232 4.64 -0.86 -13.54
N LYS A 233 4.64 -2.18 -13.72
CA LYS A 233 3.47 -2.96 -14.15
C LYS A 233 3.23 -4.09 -13.16
N ALA A 234 2.07 -4.10 -12.53
CA ALA A 234 1.63 -5.19 -11.67
C ALA A 234 0.78 -6.18 -12.47
N SER A 235 1.19 -7.45 -12.49
CA SER A 235 0.41 -8.54 -13.07
C SER A 235 -0.43 -9.30 -12.05
N SER A 236 -0.16 -9.11 -10.75
CA SER A 236 -0.87 -9.75 -9.65
C SER A 236 -0.88 -8.89 -8.40
N ARG A 237 -1.95 -8.99 -7.59
CA ARG A 237 -2.01 -8.39 -6.26
C ARG A 237 -1.09 -9.05 -5.25
N MET A 238 -0.54 -10.23 -5.56
CA MET A 238 0.41 -10.93 -4.71
C MET A 238 1.66 -10.08 -4.41
N THR A 239 2.06 -9.19 -5.32
CA THR A 239 3.19 -8.28 -5.08
C THR A 239 2.97 -7.38 -3.84
N PHE A 240 1.74 -6.91 -3.63
CA PHE A 240 1.38 -6.10 -2.46
C PHE A 240 1.31 -6.96 -1.18
N ALA A 241 0.75 -8.18 -1.28
CA ALA A 241 0.65 -9.10 -0.17
C ALA A 241 2.04 -9.56 0.32
N ASN A 242 2.92 -9.93 -0.61
CA ASN A 242 4.30 -10.31 -0.27
C ASN A 242 5.07 -9.14 0.37
N GLY A 243 4.87 -7.93 -0.11
CA GLY A 243 5.47 -6.74 0.50
C GLY A 243 4.97 -6.47 1.92
N ALA A 244 3.67 -6.67 2.19
CA ALA A 244 3.11 -6.54 3.52
C ALA A 244 3.65 -7.61 4.48
N VAL A 245 3.80 -8.86 4.03
CA VAL A 245 4.45 -9.93 4.82
C VAL A 245 5.92 -9.60 5.08
N ARG A 246 6.64 -9.06 4.08
CA ARG A 246 8.02 -8.58 4.26
C ARG A 246 8.10 -7.49 5.33
N ALA A 247 7.18 -6.53 5.31
CA ALA A 247 7.09 -5.47 6.32
C ALA A 247 6.83 -6.05 7.71
N GLY A 248 5.93 -7.04 7.83
CA GLY A 248 5.67 -7.74 9.07
C GLY A 248 6.92 -8.44 9.65
N LYS A 249 7.67 -9.14 8.80
CA LYS A 249 8.93 -9.78 9.21
C LYS A 249 10.00 -8.76 9.61
N TRP A 250 10.09 -7.62 8.90
CA TRP A 250 11.00 -6.56 9.26
C TRP A 250 10.67 -5.94 10.63
N LEU A 251 9.38 -5.83 10.97
CA LEU A 251 8.92 -5.34 12.27
C LEU A 251 9.32 -6.23 13.44
N GLU A 252 9.68 -7.50 13.27
CA GLU A 252 10.11 -8.36 14.38
C GLU A 252 11.22 -7.73 15.21
N LYS A 253 12.13 -6.99 14.56
CA LYS A 253 13.28 -6.33 15.16
C LYS A 253 12.98 -4.96 15.78
N GLN A 254 11.77 -4.44 15.59
CA GLN A 254 11.37 -3.12 16.08
C GLN A 254 10.54 -3.26 17.35
N SER A 255 10.80 -2.44 18.36
CA SER A 255 10.01 -2.41 19.59
C SER A 255 8.77 -1.52 19.47
N HIS A 256 8.94 -0.33 18.92
CA HIS A 256 7.91 0.69 18.66
C HIS A 256 8.41 1.63 17.56
N GLY A 257 7.53 2.43 17.03
CA GLY A 257 7.83 3.44 16.00
C GLY A 257 6.88 3.36 14.80
N LEU A 258 6.78 4.46 14.07
CA LEU A 258 6.08 4.55 12.80
C LEU A 258 7.08 4.49 11.66
N PHE A 259 6.91 3.50 10.82
CA PHE A 259 7.78 3.20 9.69
C PHE A 259 6.97 3.14 8.40
N ASP A 260 7.64 3.25 7.27
CA ASP A 260 7.06 3.03 5.95
C ASP A 260 7.85 2.00 5.14
N MET A 261 7.49 1.81 3.88
CA MET A 261 8.19 0.86 3.02
C MET A 261 9.59 1.31 2.64
N THR A 262 9.95 2.59 2.77
CA THR A 262 11.32 3.06 2.53
C THR A 262 12.27 2.60 3.63
N ASP A 263 11.78 2.52 4.87
CA ASP A 263 12.52 1.96 6.00
C ASP A 263 12.69 0.44 5.85
N VAL A 264 11.59 -0.27 5.52
CA VAL A 264 11.58 -1.74 5.32
C VAL A 264 12.53 -2.18 4.22
N LEU A 265 12.71 -1.35 3.19
CA LEU A 265 13.51 -1.66 2.00
C LEU A 265 14.89 -1.00 2.00
N ASP A 266 15.23 -0.25 3.07
CA ASP A 266 16.49 0.53 3.17
C ASP A 266 16.71 1.48 1.97
N LEU A 267 15.61 2.12 1.52
CA LEU A 267 15.66 3.03 0.37
C LEU A 267 16.06 4.47 0.74
N ASN A 268 16.23 4.78 2.03
CA ASN A 268 16.60 6.12 2.48
C ASN A 268 18.05 6.47 2.12
N ASN A 269 18.88 5.45 1.85
CA ASN A 269 20.30 5.59 1.51
C ASN A 269 20.57 5.52 -0.02
N LEU A 270 19.53 5.45 -0.87
CA LEU A 270 19.62 5.42 -2.32
C LEU A 270 19.78 6.80 -2.96
#